data_f46a279c56693e6ea0dcb739460b798d
#
_entry.id   f46a279c56693e6ea0dcb739460b798d
#
_cell.length_a   1.000
_cell.length_b   1.000
_cell.length_c   1.000
_cell.angle_alpha   90.00
_cell.angle_beta   90.00
_cell.angle_gamma   90.00
#
_symmetry.space_group_name_H-M   'P 1'
#
loop_
_entity.id
_entity.type
_entity.pdbx_description
1 polymer ?
#
loop_
_entity_poly.entity_id
_entity_poly.type
_entity_poly.pdbx_seq_one_letter_code
_entity_poly.pdbx_strand_id
1 'polypeptide(L)'
;MMDRITSYYFQFAEHRALRFMPRIIYGFLFVLWLITLPYSGLLWGADNVLFRFGLVDTLLDNAVMRLYYQPELFPWIYYTHPIFLLLSLRNSAYTFIPRTLAWFSGLMLYAAAENLFGAGIILLLQTAFLLIPVHYESTSSVRLWFNSLSMLALRIQTIAVLIVIGMFVWGSAQWKGGEALYYWMHQGYQFRLIAGESAREATGVLHALSLVSIGLFTAMPFTLLIRPTRFYSTLVLLVIGTISVLFLTNMATGFAIISLALPWIDARESYD
;
A
#
# COMPACT_ATOMS: atom_id res chain seq x y z
N MET A 1 -14.88 28.54 14.78
CA MET A 1 -14.83 27.68 13.59
C MET A 1 -13.56 26.82 13.58
N MET A 2 -12.40 27.38 13.87
CA MET A 2 -11.11 26.66 13.97
C MET A 2 -11.14 25.61 15.08
N ASP A 3 -11.72 25.91 16.26
CA ASP A 3 -11.86 24.97 17.39
C ASP A 3 -12.72 23.74 17.05
N ARG A 4 -13.73 23.87 16.19
CA ARG A 4 -14.51 22.73 15.72
C ARG A 4 -13.77 21.87 14.72
N ILE A 5 -12.91 22.46 13.90
CA ILE A 5 -12.07 21.72 12.94
C ILE A 5 -10.97 20.99 13.70
N THR A 6 -10.29 21.66 14.63
CA THR A 6 -9.26 21.04 15.46
C THR A 6 -9.84 19.98 16.39
N SER A 7 -10.98 20.18 17.02
CA SER A 7 -11.63 19.15 17.84
C SER A 7 -12.10 17.97 17.01
N TYR A 8 -12.50 18.14 15.76
CA TYR A 8 -12.95 17.08 14.87
C TYR A 8 -11.80 16.21 14.34
N TYR A 9 -10.64 16.81 14.04
CA TYR A 9 -9.48 16.09 13.52
C TYR A 9 -8.51 15.63 14.61
N PHE A 10 -8.50 16.31 15.75
CA PHE A 10 -7.64 16.02 16.90
C PHE A 10 -8.40 15.56 18.14
N GLN A 11 -9.69 15.17 17.99
CA GLN A 11 -10.29 14.40 19.04
C GLN A 11 -9.39 13.18 19.28
N PHE A 12 -8.90 13.04 20.51
CA PHE A 12 -8.14 11.91 21.01
C PHE A 12 -9.01 10.65 21.06
N ALA A 13 -9.79 10.44 19.98
CA ALA A 13 -10.68 9.30 19.85
C ALA A 13 -9.81 8.05 19.66
N GLU A 14 -10.17 7.01 20.38
CA GLU A 14 -9.64 5.68 20.15
C GLU A 14 -10.03 5.24 18.73
N HIS A 15 -9.15 5.47 17.77
CA HIS A 15 -9.39 5.02 16.40
C HIS A 15 -9.29 3.49 16.35
N ARG A 16 -10.42 2.81 16.37
CA ARG A 16 -10.50 1.34 16.34
C ARG A 16 -9.72 0.74 15.19
N ALA A 17 -9.68 1.41 14.03
CA ALA A 17 -8.88 0.98 12.88
C ALA A 17 -7.39 0.83 13.23
N LEU A 18 -6.81 1.69 14.05
CA LEU A 18 -5.40 1.60 14.45
C LEU A 18 -5.07 0.33 15.24
N ARG A 19 -6.06 -0.35 15.82
CA ARG A 19 -5.88 -1.65 16.47
C ARG A 19 -5.50 -2.75 15.47
N PHE A 20 -6.07 -2.69 14.28
CA PHE A 20 -5.93 -3.75 13.26
C PHE A 20 -4.93 -3.37 12.17
N MET A 21 -4.82 -2.09 11.83
CA MET A 21 -4.00 -1.63 10.71
C MET A 21 -2.55 -2.11 10.76
N PRO A 22 -1.81 -2.00 11.88
CA PRO A 22 -0.44 -2.50 11.91
C PRO A 22 -0.37 -4.00 11.59
N ARG A 23 -1.29 -4.81 12.15
CA ARG A 23 -1.33 -6.25 11.90
C ARG A 23 -1.59 -6.56 10.44
N ILE A 24 -2.52 -5.84 9.81
CA ILE A 24 -2.87 -6.03 8.40
C ILE A 24 -1.69 -5.62 7.51
N ILE A 25 -1.10 -4.44 7.72
CA ILE A 25 -0.04 -3.93 6.87
C ILE A 25 1.25 -4.75 6.99
N TYR A 26 1.70 -5.03 8.20
CA TYR A 26 2.88 -5.88 8.40
C TYR A 26 2.60 -7.35 8.01
N GLY A 27 1.34 -7.81 8.12
CA GLY A 27 0.89 -9.08 7.58
C GLY A 27 0.97 -9.14 6.06
N PHE A 28 0.56 -8.08 5.36
CA PHE A 28 0.69 -7.98 3.89
C PHE A 28 2.16 -8.03 3.45
N LEU A 29 3.04 -7.28 4.13
CA LEU A 29 4.47 -7.32 3.86
C LEU A 29 5.06 -8.71 4.12
N PHE A 30 4.58 -9.42 5.15
CA PHE A 30 4.99 -10.80 5.42
C PHE A 30 4.53 -11.77 4.33
N VAL A 31 3.30 -11.64 3.85
CA VAL A 31 2.79 -12.45 2.71
C VAL A 31 3.59 -12.17 1.44
N LEU A 32 3.92 -10.91 1.16
CA LEU A 32 4.77 -10.56 0.02
C LEU A 32 6.16 -11.18 0.15
N TRP A 33 6.76 -11.17 1.34
CA TRP A 33 8.02 -11.85 1.59
C TRP A 33 7.92 -13.36 1.34
N LEU A 34 6.86 -14.03 1.81
CA LEU A 34 6.64 -15.46 1.57
C LEU A 34 6.56 -15.81 0.08
N ILE A 35 5.90 -14.96 -0.71
CA ILE A 35 5.77 -15.16 -2.16
C ILE A 35 7.13 -15.04 -2.85
N THR A 36 8.03 -14.21 -2.33
CA THR A 36 9.38 -14.05 -2.91
C THR A 36 10.36 -15.14 -2.49
N LEU A 37 10.00 -15.95 -1.50
CA LEU A 37 10.89 -16.98 -0.95
C LEU A 37 11.44 -17.98 -2.00
N PRO A 38 10.63 -18.52 -2.94
CA PRO A 38 11.12 -19.41 -3.98
C PRO A 38 12.11 -18.74 -4.95
N TYR A 39 12.07 -17.43 -5.05
CA TYR A 39 12.88 -16.62 -5.97
C TYR A 39 14.00 -15.85 -5.27
N SER A 40 14.23 -16.12 -3.97
CA SER A 40 15.17 -15.35 -3.15
C SER A 40 16.59 -15.34 -3.71
N GLY A 41 17.08 -16.46 -4.24
CA GLY A 41 18.38 -16.55 -4.86
C GLY A 41 18.52 -15.69 -6.14
N LEU A 42 17.45 -15.61 -6.95
CA LEU A 42 17.38 -14.79 -8.15
C LEU A 42 17.29 -13.29 -7.84
N LEU A 43 16.54 -12.94 -6.80
CA LEU A 43 16.25 -11.54 -6.47
C LEU A 43 17.36 -10.91 -5.62
N TRP A 44 17.90 -11.67 -4.67
CA TRP A 44 18.84 -11.15 -3.66
C TRP A 44 20.09 -12.00 -3.47
N GLY A 45 20.35 -12.98 -4.35
CA GLY A 45 21.59 -13.76 -4.37
C GLY A 45 22.76 -13.01 -4.98
N ALA A 46 23.96 -13.57 -4.88
CA ALA A 46 25.19 -12.98 -5.46
C ALA A 46 25.11 -12.76 -6.98
N ASP A 47 24.32 -13.59 -7.67
CA ASP A 47 24.04 -13.50 -9.11
C ASP A 47 22.71 -12.81 -9.43
N ASN A 48 22.25 -11.92 -8.56
CA ASN A 48 20.91 -11.38 -8.67
C ASN A 48 20.70 -10.57 -9.97
N VAL A 49 19.51 -10.74 -10.52
CA VAL A 49 19.10 -10.08 -11.77
C VAL A 49 19.04 -8.56 -11.61
N LEU A 50 18.77 -8.05 -10.41
CA LEU A 50 18.63 -6.63 -10.12
C LEU A 50 19.96 -5.88 -10.23
N PHE A 51 21.08 -6.51 -9.82
CA PHE A 51 22.41 -5.93 -9.97
C PHE A 51 22.93 -5.98 -11.41
N ARG A 52 22.46 -6.96 -12.22
CA ARG A 52 22.89 -7.09 -13.63
C ARG A 52 22.29 -6.02 -14.55
N PHE A 53 21.15 -5.42 -14.21
CA PHE A 53 20.47 -4.47 -15.09
C PHE A 53 20.92 -3.01 -14.94
N GLY A 54 21.95 -2.70 -14.21
CA GLY A 54 22.47 -1.32 -14.08
C GLY A 54 21.47 -0.33 -13.44
N LEU A 55 20.28 -0.77 -13.07
CA LEU A 55 19.25 0.04 -12.41
C LEU A 55 19.71 0.58 -11.06
N VAL A 56 20.67 -0.10 -10.47
CA VAL A 56 21.24 0.25 -9.17
C VAL A 56 22.31 1.31 -9.30
N ASP A 57 23.03 1.36 -10.43
CA ASP A 57 24.13 2.30 -10.62
C ASP A 57 23.69 3.77 -10.61
N THR A 58 22.50 4.08 -11.10
CA THR A 58 21.95 5.45 -11.09
C THR A 58 21.47 5.92 -9.72
N LEU A 59 21.09 4.99 -8.83
CA LEU A 59 20.68 5.28 -7.45
C LEU A 59 21.83 5.21 -6.46
N LEU A 60 22.96 4.58 -6.85
CA LEU A 60 24.07 4.21 -5.96
C LEU A 60 25.26 5.15 -5.97
N ASP A 61 25.18 6.30 -6.62
CA ASP A 61 26.24 7.32 -6.53
C ASP A 61 26.39 7.91 -5.10
N ASN A 62 25.52 7.51 -4.20
CA ASN A 62 25.61 7.88 -2.80
C ASN A 62 26.37 6.79 -2.00
N ALA A 63 27.50 7.16 -1.37
CA ALA A 63 28.33 6.23 -0.59
C ALA A 63 27.56 5.42 0.47
N VAL A 64 26.47 5.99 1.00
CA VAL A 64 25.57 5.34 1.97
C VAL A 64 24.80 4.20 1.30
N MET A 65 24.34 4.36 0.06
CA MET A 65 23.63 3.31 -0.67
C MET A 65 24.57 2.18 -1.07
N ARG A 66 25.83 2.46 -1.41
CA ARG A 66 26.83 1.41 -1.69
C ARG A 66 27.08 0.48 -0.51
N LEU A 67 26.98 1.01 0.72
CA LEU A 67 27.12 0.20 1.94
C LEU A 67 25.94 -0.75 2.11
N TYR A 68 24.75 -0.32 1.68
CA TYR A 68 23.52 -1.11 1.81
C TYR A 68 23.41 -2.21 0.76
N TYR A 69 23.96 -2.00 -0.44
CA TYR A 69 23.85 -2.96 -1.55
C TYR A 69 25.06 -3.86 -1.70
N GLN A 70 25.78 -4.13 -0.62
CA GLN A 70 26.78 -5.20 -0.65
C GLN A 70 26.08 -6.54 -0.79
N PRO A 71 26.39 -7.34 -1.83
CA PRO A 71 25.71 -8.63 -2.09
C PRO A 71 25.73 -9.57 -0.87
N GLU A 72 26.74 -9.42 -0.02
CA GLU A 72 26.91 -10.22 1.20
C GLU A 72 25.90 -9.88 2.31
N LEU A 73 25.37 -8.64 2.35
CA LEU A 73 24.42 -8.19 3.36
C LEU A 73 22.98 -8.54 3.02
N PHE A 74 22.64 -8.65 1.73
CA PHE A 74 21.27 -8.93 1.29
C PHE A 74 20.66 -10.21 1.85
N PRO A 75 21.35 -11.36 1.86
CA PRO A 75 20.82 -12.58 2.45
C PRO A 75 20.46 -12.39 3.93
N TRP A 76 21.31 -11.69 4.68
CA TRP A 76 21.06 -11.43 6.12
C TRP A 76 19.83 -10.55 6.32
N ILE A 77 19.70 -9.47 5.54
CA ILE A 77 18.54 -8.59 5.59
C ILE A 77 17.28 -9.37 5.20
N TYR A 78 17.34 -10.17 4.14
CA TYR A 78 16.23 -10.96 3.65
C TYR A 78 15.71 -11.98 4.69
N TYR A 79 16.61 -12.71 5.34
CA TYR A 79 16.21 -13.72 6.33
C TYR A 79 15.85 -13.14 7.70
N THR A 80 16.35 -11.95 8.06
CA THR A 80 15.96 -11.29 9.31
C THR A 80 14.68 -10.48 9.19
N HIS A 81 14.36 -10.00 7.99
CA HIS A 81 13.15 -9.20 7.72
C HIS A 81 11.85 -9.84 8.25
N PRO A 82 11.53 -11.13 7.98
CA PRO A 82 10.31 -11.76 8.47
C PRO A 82 10.23 -11.83 10.00
N ILE A 83 11.35 -11.91 10.68
CA ILE A 83 11.38 -11.88 12.16
C ILE A 83 10.87 -10.52 12.65
N PHE A 84 11.34 -9.43 12.06
CA PHE A 84 10.88 -8.09 12.41
C PHE A 84 9.41 -7.88 12.04
N LEU A 85 8.95 -8.42 10.90
CA LEU A 85 7.54 -8.38 10.51
C LEU A 85 6.66 -9.11 11.54
N LEU A 86 7.01 -10.32 11.94
CA LEU A 86 6.27 -11.11 12.93
C LEU A 86 6.24 -10.42 14.31
N LEU A 87 7.35 -9.84 14.76
CA LEU A 87 7.39 -9.07 15.99
C LEU A 87 6.55 -7.79 15.91
N SER A 88 6.41 -7.20 14.71
CA SER A 88 5.60 -6.01 14.46
C SER A 88 4.10 -6.25 14.54
N LEU A 89 3.65 -7.51 14.41
CA LEU A 89 2.24 -7.89 14.55
C LEU A 89 1.73 -7.81 16.01
N ARG A 90 2.63 -7.80 16.98
CA ARG A 90 2.27 -7.68 18.40
C ARG A 90 1.84 -6.23 18.70
N ASN A 91 0.87 -6.08 19.62
CA ASN A 91 0.53 -4.78 20.22
C ASN A 91 1.21 -4.71 21.59
N SER A 92 2.42 -4.18 21.66
CA SER A 92 3.12 -3.94 22.91
C SER A 92 3.84 -2.61 22.88
N ALA A 93 4.21 -2.08 24.03
CA ALA A 93 4.95 -0.81 24.14
C ALA A 93 6.31 -0.84 23.41
N TYR A 94 6.85 -2.03 23.17
CA TYR A 94 8.16 -2.24 22.55
C TYR A 94 8.10 -2.47 21.03
N THR A 95 6.90 -2.42 20.41
CA THR A 95 6.75 -2.68 18.96
C THR A 95 7.32 -1.59 18.07
N PHE A 96 7.67 -0.44 18.61
CA PHE A 96 8.34 0.64 17.87
C PHE A 96 9.63 0.15 17.20
N ILE A 97 10.49 -0.54 17.95
CA ILE A 97 11.79 -1.05 17.44
C ILE A 97 11.58 -2.05 16.29
N PRO A 98 10.86 -3.17 16.47
CA PRO A 98 10.67 -4.12 15.38
C PRO A 98 9.95 -3.52 14.17
N ARG A 99 9.01 -2.58 14.35
CA ARG A 99 8.36 -1.88 13.23
C ARG A 99 9.34 -1.01 12.45
N THR A 100 10.22 -0.28 13.15
CA THR A 100 11.28 0.51 12.51
C THR A 100 12.22 -0.40 11.72
N LEU A 101 12.65 -1.51 12.30
CA LEU A 101 13.54 -2.48 11.64
C LEU A 101 12.84 -3.18 10.47
N ALA A 102 11.56 -3.56 10.60
CA ALA A 102 10.76 -4.12 9.53
C ALA A 102 10.59 -3.15 8.36
N TRP A 103 10.27 -1.88 8.66
CA TRP A 103 10.16 -0.85 7.64
C TRP A 103 11.50 -0.62 6.92
N PHE A 104 12.58 -0.47 7.68
CA PHE A 104 13.90 -0.18 7.13
C PHE A 104 14.42 -1.34 6.27
N SER A 105 14.34 -2.58 6.77
CA SER A 105 14.72 -3.77 5.99
C SER A 105 13.82 -3.98 4.77
N GLY A 106 12.52 -3.70 4.89
CA GLY A 106 11.59 -3.69 3.76
C GLY A 106 11.94 -2.63 2.72
N LEU A 107 12.28 -1.42 3.15
CA LEU A 107 12.74 -0.36 2.24
C LEU A 107 13.98 -0.82 1.44
N MET A 108 14.95 -1.42 2.12
CA MET A 108 16.16 -1.93 1.46
C MET A 108 15.85 -3.04 0.44
N LEU A 109 15.00 -4.01 0.81
CA LEU A 109 14.68 -5.13 -0.06
C LEU A 109 13.82 -4.71 -1.26
N TYR A 110 12.75 -3.98 -1.00
CA TYR A 110 11.72 -3.73 -2.01
C TYR A 110 11.98 -2.47 -2.85
N ALA A 111 12.72 -1.48 -2.36
CA ALA A 111 13.12 -0.33 -3.18
C ALA A 111 14.01 -0.76 -4.35
N ALA A 112 14.91 -1.74 -4.12
CA ALA A 112 15.71 -2.33 -5.19
C ALA A 112 14.87 -3.14 -6.20
N ALA A 113 13.70 -3.62 -5.78
CA ALA A 113 12.79 -4.45 -6.59
C ALA A 113 11.52 -3.70 -7.03
N GLU A 114 11.52 -2.37 -7.03
CA GLU A 114 10.36 -1.54 -7.37
C GLU A 114 9.74 -1.93 -8.71
N ASN A 115 10.57 -2.19 -9.72
CA ASN A 115 10.11 -2.59 -11.05
C ASN A 115 9.35 -3.93 -11.06
N LEU A 116 9.61 -4.81 -10.07
CA LEU A 116 8.92 -6.10 -9.94
C LEU A 116 7.62 -5.98 -9.15
N PHE A 117 7.62 -5.15 -8.11
CA PHE A 117 6.47 -5.00 -7.21
C PHE A 117 5.60 -3.78 -7.53
N GLY A 118 6.09 -2.89 -8.41
CA GLY A 118 5.40 -1.66 -8.80
C GLY A 118 5.23 -0.66 -7.66
N ALA A 119 4.54 0.44 -7.94
CA ALA A 119 4.28 1.51 -6.96
C ALA A 119 3.51 1.04 -5.71
N GLY A 120 2.84 -0.10 -5.76
CA GLY A 120 2.09 -0.65 -4.64
C GLY A 120 2.96 -0.95 -3.42
N ILE A 121 4.19 -1.46 -3.62
CA ILE A 121 5.08 -1.75 -2.50
C ILE A 121 5.58 -0.47 -1.81
N ILE A 122 5.84 0.58 -2.56
CA ILE A 122 6.26 1.88 -2.01
C ILE A 122 5.15 2.44 -1.12
N LEU A 123 3.91 2.37 -1.59
CA LEU A 123 2.75 2.84 -0.85
C LEU A 123 2.53 2.02 0.45
N LEU A 124 2.72 0.70 0.40
CA LEU A 124 2.68 -0.15 1.60
C LEU A 124 3.78 0.22 2.60
N LEU A 125 5.01 0.46 2.13
CA LEU A 125 6.12 0.88 2.99
C LEU A 125 5.89 2.26 3.59
N GLN A 126 5.33 3.21 2.83
CA GLN A 126 4.92 4.53 3.37
C GLN A 126 3.85 4.37 4.45
N THR A 127 2.84 3.52 4.21
CA THR A 127 1.81 3.21 5.20
C THR A 127 2.41 2.56 6.45
N ALA A 128 3.33 1.60 6.28
CA ALA A 128 4.04 0.96 7.38
C ALA A 128 4.86 1.97 8.21
N PHE A 129 5.51 2.93 7.55
CA PHE A 129 6.24 4.02 8.23
C PHE A 129 5.32 4.85 9.13
N LEU A 130 4.16 5.27 8.61
CA LEU A 130 3.19 6.05 9.38
C LEU A 130 2.61 5.27 10.57
N LEU A 131 2.68 3.94 10.55
CA LEU A 131 2.22 3.07 11.63
C LEU A 131 3.30 2.74 12.67
N ILE A 132 4.56 3.15 12.48
CA ILE A 132 5.64 2.90 13.45
C ILE A 132 5.29 3.42 14.84
N PRO A 133 4.85 4.68 15.02
CA PRO A 133 4.58 5.26 16.33
C PRO A 133 3.24 4.85 16.94
N VAL A 134 2.41 4.08 16.23
CA VAL A 134 1.06 3.71 16.68
C VAL A 134 1.10 2.69 17.82
N HIS A 135 0.46 3.04 18.94
CA HIS A 135 0.35 2.20 20.14
C HIS A 135 -1.08 2.24 20.66
N TYR A 136 -1.88 1.25 20.28
CA TYR A 136 -3.32 1.24 20.59
C TYR A 136 -3.64 1.13 22.11
N GLU A 137 -2.86 0.34 22.86
CA GLU A 137 -3.14 0.06 24.28
C GLU A 137 -2.64 1.13 25.25
N SER A 138 -2.18 2.26 24.76
CA SER A 138 -1.57 3.28 25.61
C SER A 138 -2.57 4.37 26.02
N THR A 139 -2.61 4.63 27.31
CA THR A 139 -3.36 5.75 27.92
C THR A 139 -2.57 7.04 27.99
N SER A 140 -1.28 7.03 27.59
CA SER A 140 -0.44 8.24 27.59
C SER A 140 -0.92 9.25 26.56
N SER A 141 -1.08 10.52 26.97
CA SER A 141 -1.49 11.62 26.11
C SER A 141 -0.59 11.80 24.87
N VAL A 142 0.72 11.62 25.03
CA VAL A 142 1.69 11.71 23.93
C VAL A 142 1.45 10.62 22.89
N ARG A 143 1.16 9.39 23.31
CA ARG A 143 0.90 8.27 22.38
C ARG A 143 -0.45 8.41 21.69
N LEU A 144 -1.46 8.92 22.37
CA LEU A 144 -2.76 9.25 21.78
C LEU A 144 -2.59 10.34 20.70
N TRP A 145 -1.73 11.33 20.96
CA TRP A 145 -1.39 12.34 19.96
C TRP A 145 -0.72 11.73 18.72
N PHE A 146 0.26 10.82 18.88
CA PHE A 146 0.88 10.11 17.75
C PHE A 146 -0.11 9.25 16.99
N ASN A 147 -1.03 8.58 17.67
CA ASN A 147 -2.08 7.80 17.02
C ASN A 147 -2.98 8.69 16.15
N SER A 148 -3.41 9.84 16.67
CA SER A 148 -4.24 10.79 15.93
C SER A 148 -3.49 11.39 14.74
N LEU A 149 -2.21 11.74 14.91
CA LEU A 149 -1.35 12.23 13.83
C LEU A 149 -1.16 11.18 12.73
N SER A 150 -0.88 9.94 13.10
CA SER A 150 -0.75 8.82 12.15
C SER A 150 -2.05 8.60 11.38
N MET A 151 -3.21 8.63 12.05
CA MET A 151 -4.50 8.49 11.39
C MET A 151 -4.76 9.62 10.39
N LEU A 152 -4.48 10.86 10.79
CA LEU A 152 -4.61 12.02 9.91
C LEU A 152 -3.69 11.89 8.68
N ALA A 153 -2.43 11.54 8.90
CA ALA A 153 -1.45 11.36 7.82
C ALA A 153 -1.88 10.26 6.83
N LEU A 154 -2.41 9.13 7.34
CA LEU A 154 -2.94 8.04 6.51
C LEU A 154 -4.16 8.46 5.69
N ARG A 155 -5.06 9.26 6.27
CA ARG A 155 -6.22 9.82 5.54
C ARG A 155 -5.77 10.79 4.45
N ILE A 156 -4.82 11.68 4.74
CA ILE A 156 -4.23 12.59 3.75
C ILE A 156 -3.55 11.81 2.65
N GLN A 157 -2.75 10.78 2.99
CA GLN A 157 -2.11 9.90 2.02
C GLN A 157 -3.14 9.27 1.09
N THR A 158 -4.24 8.74 1.61
CA THR A 158 -5.31 8.15 0.79
C THR A 158 -5.86 9.16 -0.22
N ILE A 159 -6.23 10.35 0.24
CA ILE A 159 -6.78 11.40 -0.63
C ILE A 159 -5.77 11.82 -1.70
N ALA A 160 -4.50 12.05 -1.30
CA ALA A 160 -3.45 12.45 -2.23
C ALA A 160 -3.22 11.39 -3.33
N VAL A 161 -3.13 10.12 -2.95
CA VAL A 161 -2.96 9.01 -3.91
C VAL A 161 -4.13 8.92 -4.86
N LEU A 162 -5.37 9.02 -4.37
CA LEU A 162 -6.56 8.95 -5.22
C LEU A 162 -6.66 10.16 -6.17
N ILE A 163 -6.25 11.35 -5.75
CA ILE A 163 -6.16 12.52 -6.63
C ILE A 163 -5.15 12.26 -7.75
N VAL A 164 -3.96 11.76 -7.41
CA VAL A 164 -2.91 11.44 -8.40
C VAL A 164 -3.40 10.38 -9.39
N ILE A 165 -4.04 9.31 -8.91
CA ILE A 165 -4.66 8.30 -9.78
C ILE A 165 -5.72 8.93 -10.69
N GLY A 166 -6.61 9.76 -10.13
CA GLY A 166 -7.64 10.47 -10.91
C GLY A 166 -7.03 11.35 -12.01
N MET A 167 -5.99 12.11 -11.69
CA MET A 167 -5.27 12.95 -12.66
C MET A 167 -4.63 12.10 -13.77
N PHE A 168 -4.00 10.98 -13.41
CA PHE A 168 -3.40 10.04 -14.36
C PHE A 168 -4.45 9.45 -15.29
N VAL A 169 -5.58 9.00 -14.78
CA VAL A 169 -6.68 8.41 -15.55
C VAL A 169 -7.27 9.46 -16.52
N TRP A 170 -7.45 10.70 -16.07
CA TRP A 170 -7.89 11.81 -16.94
C TRP A 170 -6.83 12.24 -17.97
N GLY A 171 -5.55 12.17 -17.63
CA GLY A 171 -4.45 12.50 -18.55
C GLY A 171 -4.26 11.50 -19.69
N SER A 172 -4.62 10.23 -19.46
CA SER A 172 -4.37 9.14 -20.40
C SER A 172 -5.43 9.05 -21.50
N ALA A 173 -4.99 9.05 -22.76
CA ALA A 173 -5.85 8.85 -23.93
C ALA A 173 -6.51 7.47 -23.91
N GLN A 174 -5.81 6.44 -23.47
CA GLN A 174 -6.30 5.06 -23.39
C GLN A 174 -7.49 4.91 -22.43
N TRP A 175 -7.44 5.58 -21.27
CA TRP A 175 -8.57 5.60 -20.35
C TRP A 175 -9.77 6.33 -20.94
N LYS A 176 -9.58 7.51 -21.54
CA LYS A 176 -10.65 8.29 -22.19
C LYS A 176 -11.28 7.55 -23.37
N GLY A 177 -10.48 6.81 -24.13
CA GLY A 177 -10.96 5.95 -25.21
C GLY A 177 -11.67 4.68 -24.73
N GLY A 178 -11.64 4.38 -23.41
CA GLY A 178 -12.23 3.16 -22.86
C GLY A 178 -11.40 1.89 -23.10
N GLU A 179 -10.18 2.03 -23.60
CA GLU A 179 -9.34 0.89 -24.01
C GLU A 179 -8.36 0.45 -22.93
N ALA A 180 -8.22 1.21 -21.85
CA ALA A 180 -7.17 0.99 -20.85
C ALA A 180 -7.21 -0.40 -20.22
N LEU A 181 -8.39 -0.87 -19.79
CA LEU A 181 -8.52 -2.19 -19.20
C LEU A 181 -8.29 -3.32 -20.22
N TYR A 182 -8.67 -3.09 -21.47
CA TYR A 182 -8.39 -4.02 -22.56
C TYR A 182 -6.89 -4.22 -22.74
N TYR A 183 -6.13 -3.13 -22.90
CA TYR A 183 -4.67 -3.22 -23.00
C TYR A 183 -4.04 -3.82 -21.75
N TRP A 184 -4.55 -3.46 -20.58
CA TRP A 184 -4.05 -3.97 -19.30
C TRP A 184 -4.22 -5.49 -19.19
N MET A 185 -5.38 -6.01 -19.59
CA MET A 185 -5.66 -7.46 -19.57
C MET A 185 -4.86 -8.24 -20.61
N HIS A 186 -4.49 -7.62 -21.74
CA HIS A 186 -3.69 -8.26 -22.77
C HIS A 186 -2.18 -8.21 -22.50
N GLN A 187 -1.74 -7.42 -21.54
CA GLN A 187 -0.37 -7.50 -21.03
C GLN A 187 -0.24 -8.74 -20.12
N GLY A 188 0.13 -9.88 -20.73
CA GLY A 188 0.07 -11.22 -20.15
C GLY A 188 0.82 -11.45 -18.82
N TYR A 189 1.68 -10.50 -18.41
CA TYR A 189 2.40 -10.54 -17.13
C TYR A 189 1.63 -9.82 -15.99
N GLN A 190 0.53 -9.12 -16.28
CA GLN A 190 -0.21 -8.35 -15.27
C GLN A 190 -1.43 -9.08 -14.70
N PHE A 191 -1.97 -10.05 -15.42
CA PHE A 191 -3.13 -10.82 -14.97
C PHE A 191 -2.76 -12.28 -14.74
N ARG A 192 -3.20 -12.81 -13.60
CA ARG A 192 -3.13 -14.25 -13.37
C ARG A 192 -4.07 -14.95 -14.35
N LEU A 193 -3.66 -16.11 -14.84
CA LEU A 193 -4.37 -16.99 -15.79
C LEU A 193 -5.83 -17.34 -15.41
N ILE A 194 -6.29 -16.93 -14.21
CA ILE A 194 -7.65 -17.20 -13.73
C ILE A 194 -8.71 -16.37 -14.48
N ALA A 195 -8.34 -15.22 -15.05
CA ALA A 195 -9.21 -14.49 -15.95
C ALA A 195 -9.05 -15.11 -17.34
N GLY A 196 -9.78 -16.18 -17.58
CA GLY A 196 -9.68 -16.97 -18.81
C GLY A 196 -9.86 -16.14 -20.10
N GLU A 197 -9.57 -16.74 -21.25
CA GLU A 197 -9.67 -16.10 -22.58
C GLU A 197 -11.00 -15.40 -22.79
N SER A 198 -12.10 -15.93 -22.26
CA SER A 198 -13.43 -15.33 -22.31
C SER A 198 -13.53 -13.92 -21.69
N ALA A 199 -12.75 -13.61 -20.66
CA ALA A 199 -12.73 -12.26 -20.10
C ALA A 199 -11.98 -11.27 -21.00
N ARG A 200 -10.99 -11.75 -21.77
CA ARG A 200 -10.27 -10.95 -22.75
C ARG A 200 -11.11 -10.63 -23.99
N GLU A 201 -12.05 -11.52 -24.34
CA GLU A 201 -12.96 -11.33 -25.49
C GLU A 201 -14.10 -10.36 -25.18
N ALA A 202 -14.38 -10.06 -23.93
CA ALA A 202 -15.46 -9.17 -23.51
C ALA A 202 -15.10 -7.66 -23.70
N THR A 203 -14.69 -7.28 -24.91
CA THR A 203 -14.19 -5.93 -25.23
C THR A 203 -15.16 -4.81 -24.85
N GLY A 204 -16.47 -4.98 -25.11
CA GLY A 204 -17.48 -3.99 -24.74
C GLY A 204 -17.61 -3.78 -23.23
N VAL A 205 -17.50 -4.86 -22.45
CA VAL A 205 -17.53 -4.76 -20.97
C VAL A 205 -16.27 -4.06 -20.46
N LEU A 206 -15.10 -4.40 -21.00
CA LEU A 206 -13.84 -3.76 -20.62
C LEU A 206 -13.82 -2.28 -20.95
N HIS A 207 -14.41 -1.89 -22.10
CA HIS A 207 -14.58 -0.50 -22.48
C HIS A 207 -15.46 0.25 -21.47
N ALA A 208 -16.65 -0.28 -21.17
CA ALA A 208 -17.55 0.31 -20.19
C ALA A 208 -16.91 0.43 -18.79
N LEU A 209 -16.21 -0.62 -18.33
CA LEU A 209 -15.51 -0.60 -17.04
C LEU A 209 -14.37 0.42 -17.01
N SER A 210 -13.65 0.63 -18.12
CA SER A 210 -12.63 1.68 -18.22
C SER A 210 -13.25 3.06 -18.01
N LEU A 211 -14.35 3.36 -18.66
CA LEU A 211 -15.05 4.65 -18.52
C LEU A 211 -15.63 4.84 -17.11
N VAL A 212 -16.24 3.79 -16.53
CA VAL A 212 -16.74 3.81 -15.14
C VAL A 212 -15.60 4.08 -14.17
N SER A 213 -14.41 3.50 -14.39
CA SER A 213 -13.24 3.70 -13.55
C SER A 213 -12.78 5.15 -13.51
N ILE A 214 -12.89 5.90 -14.63
CA ILE A 214 -12.59 7.34 -14.66
C ILE A 214 -13.48 8.08 -13.67
N GLY A 215 -14.79 7.90 -13.78
CA GLY A 215 -15.75 8.55 -12.87
C GLY A 215 -15.50 8.18 -11.40
N LEU A 216 -15.26 6.90 -11.17
CA LEU A 216 -15.05 6.35 -9.83
C LEU A 216 -13.78 6.93 -9.16
N PHE A 217 -12.61 6.87 -9.82
CA PHE A 217 -11.37 7.38 -9.24
C PHE A 217 -11.36 8.91 -9.11
N THR A 218 -12.10 9.62 -9.99
CA THR A 218 -12.26 11.07 -9.89
C THR A 218 -13.17 11.48 -8.73
N ALA A 219 -14.27 10.76 -8.51
CA ALA A 219 -15.24 11.08 -7.46
C ALA A 219 -14.77 10.63 -6.06
N MET A 220 -13.98 9.56 -5.98
CA MET A 220 -13.65 8.88 -4.72
C MET A 220 -12.95 9.76 -3.67
N PRO A 221 -11.98 10.64 -3.99
CA PRO A 221 -11.38 11.53 -2.99
C PRO A 221 -12.43 12.45 -2.34
N PHE A 222 -13.40 12.94 -3.11
CA PHE A 222 -14.45 13.80 -2.58
C PHE A 222 -15.49 13.03 -1.78
N THR A 223 -15.90 11.85 -2.24
CA THR A 223 -16.90 11.01 -1.55
C THR A 223 -16.37 10.44 -0.24
N LEU A 224 -15.06 10.25 -0.09
CA LEU A 224 -14.43 9.91 1.20
C LEU A 224 -14.49 11.06 2.20
N LEU A 225 -14.45 12.31 1.77
CA LEU A 225 -14.56 13.48 2.64
C LEU A 225 -15.99 13.73 3.12
N ILE A 226 -16.99 13.32 2.35
CA ILE A 226 -18.41 13.51 2.64
C ILE A 226 -18.90 12.36 3.54
N ARG A 227 -19.37 12.66 4.74
CA ARG A 227 -19.78 11.66 5.75
C ARG A 227 -20.73 10.56 5.24
N PRO A 228 -21.89 10.86 4.61
CA PRO A 228 -22.84 9.81 4.21
C PRO A 228 -22.30 8.86 3.13
N THR A 229 -21.41 9.32 2.27
CA THR A 229 -20.87 8.53 1.16
C THR A 229 -19.59 7.78 1.52
N ARG A 230 -18.93 8.17 2.61
CA ARG A 230 -17.63 7.64 3.06
C ARG A 230 -17.61 6.11 3.21
N PHE A 231 -18.64 5.55 3.82
CA PHE A 231 -18.77 4.10 4.00
C PHE A 231 -18.77 3.35 2.66
N TYR A 232 -19.56 3.83 1.70
CA TYR A 232 -19.65 3.21 0.37
C TYR A 232 -18.35 3.32 -0.39
N SER A 233 -17.69 4.47 -0.33
CA SER A 233 -16.37 4.68 -0.97
C SER A 233 -15.29 3.77 -0.36
N THR A 234 -15.30 3.60 0.96
CA THR A 234 -14.39 2.68 1.66
C THR A 234 -14.65 1.24 1.22
N LEU A 235 -15.91 0.82 1.13
CA LEU A 235 -16.29 -0.52 0.67
C LEU A 235 -15.82 -0.74 -0.79
N VAL A 236 -16.02 0.23 -1.66
CA VAL A 236 -15.56 0.15 -3.06
C VAL A 236 -14.04 -0.01 -3.13
N LEU A 237 -13.26 0.74 -2.35
CA LEU A 237 -11.80 0.57 -2.28
C LEU A 237 -11.42 -0.85 -1.81
N LEU A 238 -12.08 -1.37 -0.79
CA LEU A 238 -11.83 -2.73 -0.30
C LEU A 238 -12.13 -3.77 -1.38
N VAL A 239 -13.23 -3.63 -2.09
CA VAL A 239 -13.61 -4.53 -3.19
C VAL A 239 -12.58 -4.46 -4.32
N ILE A 240 -12.21 -3.26 -4.77
CA ILE A 240 -11.20 -3.08 -5.83
C ILE A 240 -9.85 -3.69 -5.39
N GLY A 241 -9.41 -3.40 -4.16
CA GLY A 241 -8.16 -3.95 -3.63
C GLY A 241 -8.19 -5.47 -3.55
N THR A 242 -9.30 -6.07 -3.09
CA THR A 242 -9.46 -7.53 -3.02
C THR A 242 -9.45 -8.17 -4.41
N ILE A 243 -10.18 -7.59 -5.36
CA ILE A 243 -10.16 -8.04 -6.76
C ILE A 243 -8.73 -7.94 -7.30
N SER A 244 -8.03 -6.84 -7.03
CA SER A 244 -6.65 -6.67 -7.47
C SER A 244 -5.70 -7.72 -6.88
N VAL A 245 -5.84 -8.09 -5.61
CA VAL A 245 -5.05 -9.18 -5.00
C VAL A 245 -5.31 -10.53 -5.68
N LEU A 246 -6.56 -10.80 -6.02
CA LEU A 246 -6.96 -12.10 -6.59
C LEU A 246 -6.56 -12.24 -8.07
N PHE A 247 -6.70 -11.18 -8.83
CA PHE A 247 -6.59 -11.23 -10.30
C PHE A 247 -5.30 -10.62 -10.84
N LEU A 248 -4.65 -9.66 -10.15
CA LEU A 248 -3.39 -9.11 -10.60
C LEU A 248 -2.21 -9.99 -10.19
N THR A 249 -1.21 -10.09 -11.07
CA THR A 249 0.07 -10.72 -10.74
C THR A 249 0.81 -9.95 -9.66
N ASN A 250 0.65 -8.62 -9.63
CA ASN A 250 1.23 -7.75 -8.63
C ASN A 250 0.28 -7.55 -7.43
N MET A 251 0.34 -8.50 -6.48
CA MET A 251 -0.45 -8.44 -5.24
C MET A 251 -0.16 -7.20 -4.40
N ALA A 252 1.04 -6.63 -4.49
CA ALA A 252 1.41 -5.44 -3.72
C ALA A 252 0.50 -4.26 -4.03
N THR A 253 0.07 -4.11 -5.29
CA THR A 253 -0.90 -3.08 -5.69
C THR A 253 -2.25 -3.29 -5.01
N GLY A 254 -2.76 -4.52 -4.99
CA GLY A 254 -4.03 -4.84 -4.33
C GLY A 254 -3.97 -4.60 -2.81
N PHE A 255 -2.89 -5.04 -2.15
CA PHE A 255 -2.67 -4.77 -0.73
C PHE A 255 -2.53 -3.27 -0.44
N ALA A 256 -1.88 -2.52 -1.32
CA ALA A 256 -1.79 -1.07 -1.20
C ALA A 256 -3.16 -0.40 -1.28
N ILE A 257 -4.02 -0.79 -2.22
CA ILE A 257 -5.38 -0.26 -2.34
C ILE A 257 -6.21 -0.59 -1.08
N ILE A 258 -6.12 -1.82 -0.56
CA ILE A 258 -6.76 -2.17 0.72
C ILE A 258 -6.25 -1.28 1.84
N SER A 259 -4.94 -1.03 1.90
CA SER A 259 -4.33 -0.18 2.93
C SER A 259 -4.87 1.25 2.94
N LEU A 260 -5.20 1.80 1.76
CA LEU A 260 -5.82 3.13 1.61
C LEU A 260 -7.25 3.18 2.17
N ALA A 261 -7.98 2.06 2.18
CA ALA A 261 -9.33 1.99 2.71
C ALA A 261 -9.37 1.93 4.24
N LEU A 262 -8.37 1.30 4.87
CA LEU A 262 -8.38 1.01 6.32
C LEU A 262 -8.58 2.25 7.21
N PRO A 263 -7.96 3.43 6.95
CA PRO A 263 -8.14 4.63 7.79
C PRO A 263 -9.58 5.19 7.81
N TRP A 264 -10.43 4.69 6.91
CA TRP A 264 -11.80 5.15 6.73
C TRP A 264 -12.85 4.18 7.28
N ILE A 265 -12.45 3.01 7.79
CA ILE A 265 -13.36 2.00 8.35
C ILE A 265 -14.06 2.52 9.62
N ASP A 266 -13.36 3.30 10.46
CA ASP A 266 -13.91 3.87 11.70
C ASP A 266 -14.90 5.03 11.50
N ALA A 267 -15.21 5.36 10.26
CA ALA A 267 -16.05 6.50 9.94
C ALA A 267 -17.53 6.32 10.33
N ARG A 268 -17.90 5.21 10.96
CA ARG A 268 -19.15 5.03 11.69
C ARG A 268 -19.09 5.60 13.12
N GLU A 269 -18.38 6.70 13.34
CA GLU A 269 -18.45 7.38 14.63
C GLU A 269 -19.88 7.84 14.87
N SER A 270 -20.47 7.17 15.85
CA SER A 270 -21.66 7.48 16.63
C SER A 270 -22.59 8.54 16.02
N TYR A 271 -23.68 8.08 15.46
CA TYR A 271 -24.93 8.83 15.37
C TYR A 271 -25.60 8.86 16.78
N ASP A 272 -24.85 9.30 17.80
CA ASP A 272 -25.39 9.64 19.10
C ASP A 272 -25.24 11.13 19.37
#